data_acede82e0b9536888a9b76be930db65c
#
_entry.id   acede82e0b9536888a9b76be930db65c
#
_cell.length_a   1.000
_cell.length_b   1.000
_cell.length_c   1.000
_cell.angle_alpha   90.00
_cell.angle_beta   90.00
_cell.angle_gamma   90.00
#
_symmetry.space_group_name_H-M   'P 1'
#
loop_
_entity.id
_entity.type
_entity.pdbx_description
1 polymer ?
#
loop_
_entity_poly.entity_id
_entity_poly.type
_entity_poly.pdbx_seq_one_letter_code
_entity_poly.pdbx_strand_id
1 'polypeptide(L)'
;MKKLLSLGFLTLLSFFTFAQNTYHLGIEGFDWGPNVNKVIFPLNGPQKNISASDYQVFVKRSASFAEIPAEVAAGKRDIISAFISDDKGQKTESGSYATLILSVGPSIPVASPIQYFRAGGNKWIDYQLTILNTKSGQIWNKESSRSLGLTDKFDLSGKYKYNDQLTMSYGVFTPNTPREKSPLIIWLHGGGEGGTDPTIPIIGNKANNYASEEIQSIFEGAYVLVPQCPTAWMHNAQKVVTWGKENDMYNEGLMALIKDFVKANPKIDASRIYVGGCSNGGYMSLKLILNNPDYFAAGYISALAYQSDYISDADIQRIKNVPIWFVHSKDDNTTKADITVIPVYNRLKAAGAKNVFMSLYDHVTDVSGIVGGENYQYMGHWSWVYLHANKCIKDADGSLVKVNGKPVTIMEWLAAQKLSNKKK
;
A
#
# COMPACT_ATOMS: atom_id res chain seq x y z
N MET A 1 72.26 2.99 -41.25
CA MET A 1 71.31 2.36 -40.38
C MET A 1 70.34 3.43 -39.85
N LYS A 2 69.20 3.63 -40.49
CA LYS A 2 68.15 4.60 -40.08
C LYS A 2 67.04 3.82 -39.36
N LYS A 3 66.85 4.09 -38.09
CA LYS A 3 65.72 3.55 -37.32
C LYS A 3 64.48 4.41 -37.59
N LEU A 4 63.47 3.84 -38.20
CA LEU A 4 62.14 4.44 -38.25
C LEU A 4 61.43 4.17 -36.89
N LEU A 5 61.03 5.21 -36.14
CA LEU A 5 60.06 5.15 -35.04
C LEU A 5 58.69 5.27 -35.69
N SER A 6 57.91 4.19 -35.57
CA SER A 6 56.50 4.18 -35.90
C SER A 6 55.71 4.59 -34.63
N LEU A 7 55.12 5.78 -34.69
CA LEU A 7 54.21 6.28 -33.64
C LEU A 7 52.79 5.73 -33.91
N GLY A 8 52.41 4.71 -33.16
CA GLY A 8 51.05 4.18 -33.19
C GLY A 8 50.09 5.11 -32.47
N PHE A 9 49.22 5.76 -33.22
CA PHE A 9 48.09 6.51 -32.65
C PHE A 9 47.00 5.51 -32.23
N LEU A 10 46.90 5.24 -30.91
CA LEU A 10 45.80 4.48 -30.34
C LEU A 10 44.60 5.42 -30.17
N THR A 11 43.69 5.44 -31.14
CA THR A 11 42.40 6.08 -30.97
C THR A 11 41.53 5.24 -30.03
N LEU A 12 41.40 5.69 -28.79
CA LEU A 12 40.34 5.20 -27.87
C LEU A 12 38.98 5.62 -28.46
N LEU A 13 38.33 4.73 -29.20
CA LEU A 13 36.90 4.82 -29.47
C LEU A 13 36.19 4.47 -28.17
N SER A 14 35.77 5.49 -27.43
CA SER A 14 34.78 5.37 -26.36
C SER A 14 33.46 4.93 -27.00
N PHE A 15 33.16 3.65 -26.96
CA PHE A 15 31.82 3.17 -27.26
C PHE A 15 30.88 3.65 -26.13
N PHE A 16 30.30 4.82 -26.30
CA PHE A 16 29.08 5.18 -25.63
C PHE A 16 27.99 4.29 -26.24
N THR A 17 27.76 3.13 -25.65
CA THR A 17 26.52 2.38 -25.85
C THR A 17 25.41 3.17 -25.17
N PHE A 18 24.88 4.16 -25.89
CA PHE A 18 23.61 4.74 -25.50
C PHE A 18 22.59 3.60 -25.49
N ALA A 19 21.90 3.43 -24.37
CA ALA A 19 20.70 2.63 -24.29
C ALA A 19 19.62 3.36 -25.09
N GLN A 20 19.81 3.49 -26.40
CA GLN A 20 18.85 4.05 -27.33
C GLN A 20 17.59 3.20 -27.22
N ASN A 21 16.42 3.85 -27.00
CA ASN A 21 15.09 3.27 -26.96
C ASN A 21 14.66 2.66 -25.60
N THR A 22 15.36 2.95 -24.51
CA THR A 22 14.93 2.53 -23.15
C THR A 22 14.23 3.65 -22.41
N TYR A 23 13.39 3.24 -21.43
CA TYR A 23 12.73 4.17 -20.50
C TYR A 23 12.70 3.58 -19.09
N HIS A 24 12.57 4.47 -18.10
CA HIS A 24 12.28 4.13 -16.71
C HIS A 24 10.80 4.40 -16.42
N LEU A 25 10.10 3.46 -15.74
CA LEU A 25 8.72 3.63 -15.27
C LEU A 25 8.68 4.19 -13.85
N GLY A 26 7.92 5.25 -13.64
CA GLY A 26 7.50 5.70 -12.32
C GLY A 26 6.10 5.18 -12.01
N ILE A 27 5.96 4.42 -10.94
CA ILE A 27 4.71 3.83 -10.47
C ILE A 27 4.46 4.33 -9.05
N GLU A 28 3.25 4.78 -8.76
CA GLU A 28 2.85 5.19 -7.42
C GLU A 28 1.57 4.51 -6.99
N GLY A 29 1.42 4.30 -5.67
CA GLY A 29 0.19 3.80 -5.06
C GLY A 29 -0.81 4.94 -4.87
N PHE A 30 -1.99 4.78 -5.44
CA PHE A 30 -3.13 5.68 -5.30
C PHE A 30 -4.24 5.00 -4.50
N ASP A 31 -5.28 5.75 -4.16
CA ASP A 31 -6.44 5.23 -3.42
C ASP A 31 -7.13 4.06 -4.13
N TRP A 32 -7.01 4.00 -5.46
CA TRP A 32 -7.55 2.95 -6.32
C TRP A 32 -6.53 1.90 -6.77
N GLY A 33 -5.32 1.92 -6.22
CA GLY A 33 -4.23 1.01 -6.55
C GLY A 33 -3.08 1.66 -7.31
N PRO A 34 -2.05 0.91 -7.70
CA PRO A 34 -0.88 1.44 -8.38
C PRO A 34 -1.18 1.88 -9.81
N ASN A 35 -0.67 3.05 -10.19
CA ASN A 35 -0.70 3.52 -11.57
C ASN A 35 0.68 3.98 -12.02
N VAL A 36 0.97 3.82 -13.30
CA VAL A 36 2.11 4.44 -13.97
C VAL A 36 1.77 5.90 -14.20
N ASN A 37 2.37 6.79 -13.41
CA ASN A 37 2.13 8.23 -13.46
C ASN A 37 3.25 9.00 -14.14
N LYS A 38 4.39 8.36 -14.39
CA LYS A 38 5.59 9.01 -14.90
C LYS A 38 6.41 8.06 -15.77
N VAL A 39 7.01 8.59 -16.83
CA VAL A 39 8.02 7.88 -17.64
C VAL A 39 9.19 8.81 -17.89
N ILE A 40 10.42 8.28 -17.75
CA ILE A 40 11.68 9.02 -17.90
C ILE A 40 12.50 8.31 -18.98
N PHE A 41 13.03 9.06 -19.95
CA PHE A 41 13.82 8.47 -21.04
C PHE A 41 14.94 9.40 -21.50
N PRO A 42 16.06 8.85 -22.02
CA PRO A 42 17.19 9.64 -22.50
C PRO A 42 16.86 10.35 -23.82
N LEU A 43 17.44 11.53 -24.00
CA LEU A 43 17.40 12.32 -25.21
C LEU A 43 18.75 12.19 -25.97
N ASN A 44 18.78 12.56 -27.25
CA ASN A 44 19.99 12.55 -28.07
C ASN A 44 20.93 13.73 -27.77
N GLY A 45 21.07 14.09 -26.51
CA GLY A 45 21.90 15.18 -26.01
C GLY A 45 21.15 16.20 -25.18
N PRO A 46 21.85 17.13 -24.52
CA PRO A 46 21.24 18.12 -23.66
C PRO A 46 20.26 19.03 -24.39
N GLN A 47 19.10 19.20 -23.80
CA GLN A 47 18.05 20.13 -24.26
C GLN A 47 17.60 21.04 -23.10
N LYS A 48 16.97 22.17 -23.44
CA LYS A 48 16.41 23.09 -22.46
C LYS A 48 14.89 22.98 -22.35
N ASN A 49 14.21 22.64 -23.44
CA ASN A 49 12.75 22.58 -23.50
C ASN A 49 12.28 21.40 -24.33
N ILE A 50 11.14 20.83 -23.90
CA ILE A 50 10.34 19.87 -24.66
C ILE A 50 8.88 20.25 -24.52
N SER A 51 8.03 19.80 -25.45
CA SER A 51 6.58 19.97 -25.36
C SER A 51 5.87 18.63 -25.26
N ALA A 52 4.85 18.52 -24.43
CA ALA A 52 4.00 17.33 -24.33
C ALA A 52 3.37 16.97 -25.69
N SER A 53 3.04 17.97 -26.52
CA SER A 53 2.46 17.79 -27.86
C SER A 53 3.40 17.11 -28.87
N ASP A 54 4.71 17.05 -28.57
CA ASP A 54 5.69 16.40 -29.42
C ASP A 54 5.76 14.88 -29.20
N TYR A 55 5.00 14.35 -28.22
CA TYR A 55 5.04 12.96 -27.83
C TYR A 55 3.66 12.30 -27.86
N GLN A 56 3.66 11.02 -28.15
CA GLN A 56 2.52 10.13 -27.96
C GLN A 56 2.99 8.92 -27.15
N VAL A 57 2.16 8.48 -26.21
CA VAL A 57 2.45 7.33 -25.36
C VAL A 57 1.34 6.30 -25.53
N PHE A 58 1.73 5.08 -25.87
CA PHE A 58 0.85 3.93 -25.98
C PHE A 58 1.26 2.87 -24.97
N VAL A 59 0.31 2.13 -24.47
CA VAL A 59 0.52 1.01 -23.55
C VAL A 59 0.00 -0.28 -24.13
N LYS A 60 0.72 -1.37 -23.90
CA LYS A 60 0.26 -2.75 -24.05
C LYS A 60 0.37 -3.46 -22.72
N ARG A 61 -0.71 -4.13 -22.31
CA ARG A 61 -0.79 -4.92 -21.08
C ARG A 61 -1.03 -6.38 -21.46
N SER A 62 -0.28 -7.30 -20.87
CA SER A 62 -0.42 -8.73 -21.09
C SER A 62 -0.02 -9.51 -19.84
N ALA A 63 -0.43 -10.77 -19.75
CA ALA A 63 0.01 -11.68 -18.71
C ALA A 63 0.18 -13.08 -19.32
N SER A 64 1.23 -13.79 -18.95
CA SER A 64 1.51 -15.16 -19.42
C SER A 64 0.63 -16.22 -18.77
N PHE A 65 0.01 -15.87 -17.63
CA PHE A 65 -0.75 -16.80 -16.78
C PHE A 65 -2.28 -16.62 -16.87
N ALA A 66 -2.77 -15.55 -17.50
CA ALA A 66 -4.20 -15.27 -17.68
C ALA A 66 -4.42 -14.25 -18.80
N GLU A 67 -5.60 -14.25 -19.37
CA GLU A 67 -6.01 -13.27 -20.38
C GLU A 67 -6.36 -11.92 -19.72
N ILE A 68 -5.88 -10.83 -20.31
CA ILE A 68 -6.29 -9.46 -19.99
C ILE A 68 -7.49 -9.11 -20.88
N PRO A 69 -8.60 -8.59 -20.34
CA PRO A 69 -9.75 -8.18 -21.15
C PRO A 69 -9.33 -7.20 -22.25
N ALA A 70 -9.80 -7.43 -23.47
CA ALA A 70 -9.35 -6.72 -24.67
C ALA A 70 -9.50 -5.20 -24.56
N GLU A 71 -10.57 -4.74 -23.90
CA GLU A 71 -10.89 -3.32 -23.69
C GLU A 71 -9.89 -2.58 -22.80
N VAL A 72 -9.08 -3.31 -22.02
CA VAL A 72 -8.06 -2.75 -21.12
C VAL A 72 -6.66 -3.30 -21.41
N ALA A 73 -6.50 -4.10 -22.48
CA ALA A 73 -5.21 -4.70 -22.83
C ALA A 73 -4.27 -3.74 -23.54
N ALA A 74 -4.77 -2.69 -24.17
CA ALA A 74 -3.97 -1.69 -24.85
C ALA A 74 -4.70 -0.35 -24.91
N GLY A 75 -3.94 0.74 -25.05
CA GLY A 75 -4.54 2.07 -25.20
C GLY A 75 -3.50 3.18 -25.31
N LYS A 76 -4.00 4.38 -25.59
CA LYS A 76 -3.21 5.61 -25.50
C LYS A 76 -3.19 6.10 -24.06
N ARG A 77 -2.04 6.66 -23.65
CA ARG A 77 -1.89 7.34 -22.36
C ARG A 77 -1.80 8.85 -22.60
N ASP A 78 -2.63 9.62 -21.92
CA ASP A 78 -2.61 11.07 -22.02
C ASP A 78 -1.45 11.64 -21.21
N ILE A 79 -0.76 12.62 -21.82
CA ILE A 79 0.39 13.32 -21.23
C ILE A 79 -0.13 14.63 -20.60
N ILE A 80 0.00 14.75 -19.28
CA ILE A 80 -0.40 15.97 -18.55
C ILE A 80 0.66 17.05 -18.70
N SER A 81 1.95 16.67 -18.62
CA SER A 81 3.07 17.60 -18.76
C SER A 81 4.33 16.89 -19.21
N ALA A 82 5.27 17.67 -19.75
CA ALA A 82 6.59 17.22 -20.17
C ALA A 82 7.64 18.25 -19.75
N PHE A 83 8.79 17.80 -19.29
CA PHE A 83 9.91 18.67 -18.91
C PHE A 83 11.26 17.96 -19.03
N ILE A 84 12.31 18.76 -19.12
CA ILE A 84 13.70 18.27 -19.07
C ILE A 84 14.01 17.89 -17.62
N SER A 85 14.69 16.77 -17.46
CA SER A 85 15.01 16.22 -16.16
C SER A 85 16.43 15.62 -16.10
N ASP A 86 16.82 15.22 -14.89
CA ASP A 86 17.89 14.26 -14.68
C ASP A 86 17.39 12.81 -14.92
N ASP A 87 18.26 11.84 -14.71
CA ASP A 87 17.98 10.41 -14.86
C ASP A 87 16.98 9.85 -13.80
N LYS A 88 16.71 10.63 -12.74
CA LYS A 88 15.73 10.32 -11.69
C LYS A 88 14.38 11.02 -11.90
N GLY A 89 14.26 11.78 -12.99
CA GLY A 89 13.05 12.53 -13.31
C GLY A 89 12.85 13.81 -12.50
N GLN A 90 13.91 14.35 -11.87
CA GLN A 90 13.89 15.65 -11.23
C GLN A 90 14.05 16.74 -12.30
N LYS A 91 13.17 17.73 -12.29
CA LYS A 91 13.16 18.82 -13.25
C LYS A 91 14.46 19.62 -13.18
N THR A 92 15.05 19.91 -14.35
CA THR A 92 16.28 20.70 -14.51
C THR A 92 16.07 21.77 -15.58
N GLU A 93 16.92 22.82 -15.59
CA GLU A 93 16.88 23.85 -16.63
C GLU A 93 17.42 23.34 -17.97
N SER A 94 18.32 22.36 -17.93
CA SER A 94 18.93 21.71 -19.11
C SER A 94 19.35 20.29 -18.71
N GLY A 95 19.16 19.33 -19.60
CA GLY A 95 19.49 17.94 -19.31
C GLY A 95 19.33 17.03 -20.52
N SER A 96 19.81 15.80 -20.37
CA SER A 96 19.78 14.74 -21.40
C SER A 96 18.68 13.72 -21.17
N TYR A 97 17.72 14.01 -20.30
CA TYR A 97 16.53 13.19 -20.07
C TYR A 97 15.25 14.01 -20.19
N ALA A 98 14.20 13.34 -20.59
CA ALA A 98 12.84 13.87 -20.60
C ALA A 98 11.99 13.08 -19.59
N THR A 99 11.13 13.79 -18.88
CA THR A 99 10.08 13.21 -18.06
C THR A 99 8.73 13.60 -18.61
N LEU A 100 7.86 12.62 -18.83
CA LEU A 100 6.45 12.82 -19.12
C LEU A 100 5.62 12.40 -17.90
N ILE A 101 4.74 13.29 -17.45
CA ILE A 101 3.72 12.97 -16.45
C ILE A 101 2.47 12.49 -17.19
N LEU A 102 1.98 11.34 -16.81
CA LEU A 102 0.83 10.68 -17.44
C LEU A 102 -0.41 10.79 -16.56
N SER A 103 -1.57 10.90 -17.19
CA SER A 103 -2.84 10.93 -16.46
C SER A 103 -3.08 9.61 -15.70
N VAL A 104 -3.64 9.72 -14.50
CA VAL A 104 -3.98 8.59 -13.63
C VAL A 104 -5.42 8.73 -13.14
N GLY A 105 -6.04 7.62 -12.80
CA GLY A 105 -7.39 7.62 -12.25
C GLY A 105 -8.03 6.24 -12.26
N PRO A 106 -9.06 5.99 -11.44
CA PRO A 106 -9.77 4.71 -11.40
C PRO A 106 -10.53 4.43 -12.70
N SER A 107 -10.86 5.46 -13.47
CA SER A 107 -11.49 5.37 -14.80
C SER A 107 -10.49 5.16 -15.94
N ILE A 108 -9.19 5.06 -15.64
CA ILE A 108 -8.11 4.85 -16.62
C ILE A 108 -7.44 3.48 -16.36
N PRO A 109 -8.12 2.36 -16.61
CA PRO A 109 -7.61 1.03 -16.24
C PRO A 109 -6.30 0.68 -16.92
N VAL A 110 -6.02 1.24 -18.10
CA VAL A 110 -4.75 1.10 -18.82
C VAL A 110 -3.57 1.81 -18.12
N ALA A 111 -3.81 2.59 -17.07
CA ALA A 111 -2.76 3.18 -16.26
C ALA A 111 -2.18 2.21 -15.21
N SER A 112 -2.93 1.15 -14.87
CA SER A 112 -2.52 0.21 -13.83
C SER A 112 -1.55 -0.85 -14.35
N PRO A 113 -0.39 -1.05 -13.68
CA PRO A 113 0.55 -2.12 -13.99
C PRO A 113 0.20 -3.44 -13.29
N ILE A 114 -0.91 -3.48 -12.54
CA ILE A 114 -1.48 -4.69 -11.98
C ILE A 114 -2.86 -4.96 -12.59
N GLN A 115 -3.32 -6.20 -12.47
CA GLN A 115 -4.66 -6.62 -12.85
C GLN A 115 -5.26 -7.47 -11.74
N TYR A 116 -6.54 -7.24 -11.43
CA TYR A 116 -7.30 -8.11 -10.56
C TYR A 116 -7.83 -9.31 -11.34
N PHE A 117 -7.54 -10.52 -10.84
CA PHE A 117 -8.06 -11.77 -11.38
C PHE A 117 -8.95 -12.43 -10.33
N ARG A 118 -10.17 -12.79 -10.72
CA ARG A 118 -11.17 -13.35 -9.78
C ARG A 118 -10.66 -14.56 -8.99
N ALA A 119 -9.84 -15.40 -9.61
CA ALA A 119 -9.29 -16.61 -8.97
C ALA A 119 -7.98 -16.39 -8.22
N GLY A 120 -7.34 -15.21 -8.31
CA GLY A 120 -5.98 -15.02 -7.78
C GLY A 120 -5.66 -13.64 -7.23
N GLY A 121 -6.63 -12.73 -7.16
CA GLY A 121 -6.42 -11.37 -6.66
C GLY A 121 -5.58 -10.50 -7.60
N ASN A 122 -5.00 -9.46 -7.04
CA ASN A 122 -4.12 -8.53 -7.75
C ASN A 122 -2.78 -9.18 -8.10
N LYS A 123 -2.36 -9.02 -9.34
CA LYS A 123 -1.08 -9.52 -9.86
C LYS A 123 -0.42 -8.47 -10.71
N TRP A 124 0.90 -8.36 -10.63
CA TRP A 124 1.68 -7.65 -11.63
C TRP A 124 1.52 -8.33 -12.98
N ILE A 125 1.45 -7.50 -14.02
CA ILE A 125 1.34 -7.92 -15.41
C ILE A 125 2.46 -7.32 -16.23
N ASP A 126 2.68 -7.83 -17.43
CA ASP A 126 3.57 -7.20 -18.39
C ASP A 126 2.95 -5.88 -18.84
N TYR A 127 3.64 -4.79 -18.54
CA TYR A 127 3.22 -3.43 -18.82
C TYR A 127 4.27 -2.75 -19.69
N GLN A 128 4.00 -2.63 -20.98
CA GLN A 128 4.95 -2.11 -21.94
C GLN A 128 4.47 -0.78 -22.51
N LEU A 129 5.29 0.27 -22.41
CA LEU A 129 5.06 1.54 -23.08
C LEU A 129 5.77 1.60 -24.44
N THR A 130 5.15 2.33 -25.35
CA THR A 130 5.79 2.87 -26.56
C THR A 130 5.64 4.37 -26.55
N ILE A 131 6.76 5.09 -26.43
CA ILE A 131 6.84 6.55 -26.46
C ILE A 131 7.35 6.93 -27.85
N LEU A 132 6.57 7.72 -28.60
CA LEU A 132 6.92 8.21 -29.92
C LEU A 132 7.10 9.73 -29.86
N ASN A 133 8.27 10.21 -30.30
CA ASN A 133 8.43 11.62 -30.62
C ASN A 133 7.91 11.85 -32.04
N THR A 134 6.83 12.57 -32.18
CA THR A 134 6.13 12.77 -33.47
C THR A 134 6.87 13.66 -34.45
N LYS A 135 7.85 14.48 -33.98
CA LYS A 135 8.67 15.34 -34.83
C LYS A 135 9.88 14.61 -35.40
N SER A 136 10.56 13.83 -34.59
CA SER A 136 11.79 13.13 -35.00
C SER A 136 11.54 11.68 -35.45
N GLY A 137 10.39 11.10 -35.12
CA GLY A 137 10.12 9.68 -35.34
C GLY A 137 10.85 8.74 -34.35
N GLN A 138 11.58 9.28 -33.37
CA GLN A 138 12.27 8.45 -32.38
C GLN A 138 11.28 7.72 -31.48
N ILE A 139 11.60 6.47 -31.15
CA ILE A 139 10.77 5.60 -30.32
C ILE A 139 11.57 5.09 -29.13
N TRP A 140 10.93 5.07 -27.93
CA TRP A 140 11.41 4.37 -26.75
C TRP A 140 10.36 3.32 -26.39
N ASN A 141 10.75 2.04 -26.38
CA ASN A 141 9.82 0.93 -26.20
C ASN A 141 10.37 -0.22 -25.34
N LYS A 142 11.53 -0.02 -24.72
CA LYS A 142 12.14 -1.03 -23.84
C LYS A 142 12.27 -0.47 -22.42
N GLU A 143 11.59 -1.08 -21.46
CA GLU A 143 11.77 -0.76 -20.05
C GLU A 143 13.18 -1.14 -19.60
N SER A 144 13.91 -0.20 -18.98
CA SER A 144 15.22 -0.43 -18.37
C SER A 144 15.13 -0.67 -16.88
N SER A 145 14.17 -0.01 -16.23
CA SER A 145 13.95 -0.08 -14.78
C SER A 145 12.62 0.53 -14.41
N ARG A 146 12.20 0.32 -13.14
CA ARG A 146 11.02 0.97 -12.56
C ARG A 146 11.26 1.40 -11.12
N SER A 147 10.50 2.38 -10.66
CA SER A 147 10.38 2.77 -9.26
C SER A 147 8.95 2.63 -8.78
N LEU A 148 8.77 2.25 -7.52
CA LEU A 148 7.47 2.02 -6.89
C LEU A 148 7.15 3.09 -5.83
N GLY A 149 7.74 4.28 -5.94
CA GLY A 149 7.53 5.39 -5.02
C GLY A 149 7.86 5.02 -3.57
N LEU A 150 6.93 5.24 -2.66
CA LEU A 150 7.14 4.92 -1.24
C LEU A 150 7.38 3.42 -0.97
N THR A 151 6.93 2.54 -1.87
CA THR A 151 7.14 1.09 -1.72
C THR A 151 8.62 0.70 -1.80
N ASP A 152 9.45 1.47 -2.53
CA ASP A 152 10.90 1.25 -2.63
C ASP A 152 11.65 1.46 -1.30
N LYS A 153 10.98 2.06 -0.30
CA LYS A 153 11.54 2.23 1.05
C LYS A 153 11.41 0.97 1.91
N PHE A 154 10.69 -0.05 1.45
CA PHE A 154 10.49 -1.29 2.19
C PHE A 154 11.53 -2.33 1.80
N ASP A 155 12.04 -3.07 2.79
CA ASP A 155 12.69 -4.35 2.56
C ASP A 155 11.60 -5.39 2.26
N LEU A 156 11.66 -5.94 1.05
CA LEU A 156 10.68 -6.87 0.51
C LEU A 156 11.14 -8.33 0.56
N SER A 157 12.31 -8.58 1.13
CA SER A 157 12.94 -9.91 1.17
C SER A 157 12.38 -10.82 2.26
N GLY A 158 11.51 -10.31 3.14
CA GLY A 158 11.00 -10.99 4.30
C GLY A 158 10.24 -12.28 3.97
N LYS A 159 10.64 -13.39 4.61
CA LYS A 159 9.95 -14.68 4.56
C LYS A 159 9.94 -15.30 5.94
N TYR A 160 8.79 -15.78 6.37
CA TYR A 160 8.61 -16.46 7.64
C TYR A 160 8.02 -17.85 7.43
N LYS A 161 8.81 -18.88 7.70
CA LYS A 161 8.34 -20.27 7.67
C LYS A 161 7.82 -20.63 9.06
N TYR A 162 6.50 -20.72 9.21
CA TYR A 162 5.85 -21.16 10.45
C TYR A 162 5.94 -22.68 10.61
N ASN A 163 5.65 -23.41 9.53
CA ASN A 163 5.77 -24.85 9.44
C ASN A 163 5.95 -25.29 7.97
N ASP A 164 5.92 -26.57 7.69
CA ASP A 164 6.11 -27.08 6.31
C ASP A 164 4.96 -26.72 5.35
N GLN A 165 3.80 -26.33 5.87
CA GLN A 165 2.61 -25.98 5.09
C GLN A 165 2.40 -24.47 4.96
N LEU A 166 3.01 -23.67 5.82
CA LEU A 166 2.80 -22.23 5.87
C LEU A 166 4.12 -21.46 5.89
N THR A 167 4.36 -20.76 4.79
CA THR A 167 5.36 -19.69 4.69
C THR A 167 4.65 -18.41 4.27
N MET A 168 4.88 -17.32 5.00
CA MET A 168 4.38 -15.99 4.68
C MET A 168 5.53 -15.11 4.20
N SER A 169 5.29 -14.35 3.12
CA SER A 169 6.16 -13.24 2.74
C SER A 169 5.76 -11.99 3.53
N TYR A 170 6.66 -11.03 3.69
CA TYR A 170 6.33 -9.74 4.30
C TYR A 170 7.28 -8.65 3.83
N GLY A 171 6.80 -7.42 3.83
CA GLY A 171 7.63 -6.23 3.66
C GLY A 171 7.79 -5.47 4.97
N VAL A 172 8.95 -4.82 5.12
CA VAL A 172 9.29 -4.05 6.33
C VAL A 172 9.81 -2.67 5.95
N PHE A 173 9.25 -1.64 6.53
CA PHE A 173 9.86 -0.32 6.57
C PHE A 173 10.53 -0.12 7.93
N THR A 174 11.79 0.29 7.88
CA THR A 174 12.56 0.68 9.06
C THR A 174 12.75 2.20 9.04
N PRO A 175 12.40 2.93 10.12
CA PRO A 175 12.57 4.39 10.13
C PRO A 175 14.06 4.77 10.05
N ASN A 176 14.35 5.84 9.27
CA ASN A 176 15.73 6.29 9.01
C ASN A 176 16.51 6.67 10.31
N THR A 177 15.80 7.23 11.27
CA THR A 177 16.35 7.61 12.57
C THR A 177 15.52 6.94 13.68
N PRO A 178 15.69 5.63 13.89
CA PRO A 178 14.95 4.95 14.93
C PRO A 178 15.42 5.48 16.28
N ARG A 179 14.46 5.83 17.14
CA ARG A 179 14.71 6.11 18.54
C ARG A 179 15.29 4.88 19.25
N GLU A 180 15.67 5.01 20.49
CA GLU A 180 16.03 3.86 21.32
C GLU A 180 14.92 2.80 21.30
N LYS A 181 13.64 3.26 21.30
CA LYS A 181 12.44 2.45 21.19
C LYS A 181 11.40 3.12 20.28
N SER A 182 11.11 2.52 19.16
CA SER A 182 10.11 2.97 18.16
C SER A 182 8.88 2.07 18.14
N PRO A 183 7.68 2.59 17.87
CA PRO A 183 6.48 1.76 17.73
C PRO A 183 6.52 0.87 16.49
N LEU A 184 5.64 -0.13 16.46
CA LEU A 184 5.41 -1.02 15.33
C LEU A 184 3.97 -0.85 14.82
N ILE A 185 3.82 -0.50 13.56
CA ILE A 185 2.57 -0.48 12.82
C ILE A 185 2.49 -1.77 11.99
N ILE A 186 1.45 -2.57 12.18
CA ILE A 186 1.19 -3.79 11.40
C ILE A 186 -0.02 -3.53 10.52
N TRP A 187 0.12 -3.75 9.21
CA TRP A 187 -0.98 -3.65 8.26
C TRP A 187 -1.29 -5.00 7.61
N LEU A 188 -2.55 -5.42 7.70
CA LEU A 188 -3.07 -6.66 7.12
C LEU A 188 -3.97 -6.34 5.92
N HIS A 189 -3.59 -6.87 4.78
CA HIS A 189 -4.21 -6.60 3.49
C HIS A 189 -5.59 -7.22 3.31
N GLY A 190 -6.35 -6.74 2.32
CA GLY A 190 -7.62 -7.29 1.91
C GLY A 190 -7.52 -8.62 1.16
N GLY A 191 -8.66 -9.17 0.76
CA GLY A 191 -8.73 -10.48 0.08
C GLY A 191 -8.09 -10.50 -1.31
N GLY A 192 -7.91 -9.34 -1.93
CA GLY A 192 -7.32 -9.20 -3.26
C GLY A 192 -5.79 -9.22 -3.32
N GLU A 193 -5.09 -9.15 -2.18
CA GLU A 193 -3.63 -8.95 -2.12
C GLU A 193 -2.87 -10.18 -1.61
N GLY A 194 -3.53 -11.31 -1.50
CA GLY A 194 -2.89 -12.58 -1.13
C GLY A 194 -1.88 -13.06 -2.16
N GLY A 195 -0.86 -13.79 -1.71
CA GLY A 195 0.20 -14.31 -2.58
C GLY A 195 1.56 -14.42 -1.91
N THR A 196 2.60 -14.29 -2.72
CA THR A 196 4.01 -14.41 -2.31
C THR A 196 4.88 -13.25 -2.79
N ASP A 197 4.25 -12.18 -3.23
CA ASP A 197 4.89 -10.94 -3.66
C ASP A 197 4.48 -9.81 -2.72
N PRO A 198 5.31 -9.43 -1.73
CA PRO A 198 4.97 -8.45 -0.72
C PRO A 198 4.81 -7.02 -1.26
N THR A 199 5.18 -6.74 -2.51
CA THR A 199 4.89 -5.45 -3.13
C THR A 199 3.38 -5.22 -3.28
N ILE A 200 2.62 -6.28 -3.58
CA ILE A 200 1.16 -6.21 -3.81
C ILE A 200 0.40 -5.69 -2.58
N PRO A 201 0.53 -6.25 -1.37
CA PRO A 201 -0.17 -5.72 -0.21
C PRO A 201 0.31 -4.33 0.25
N ILE A 202 1.51 -3.92 -0.14
CA ILE A 202 2.05 -2.61 0.21
C ILE A 202 1.52 -1.52 -0.73
N ILE A 203 1.53 -1.76 -2.06
CA ILE A 203 1.13 -0.74 -3.03
C ILE A 203 -0.35 -0.84 -3.44
N GLY A 204 -0.95 -2.05 -3.34
CA GLY A 204 -2.28 -2.33 -3.87
C GLY A 204 -3.39 -1.46 -3.29
N ASN A 205 -3.37 -1.22 -1.99
CA ASN A 205 -4.31 -0.35 -1.28
C ASN A 205 -3.62 0.86 -0.63
N LYS A 206 -2.45 1.28 -1.16
CA LYS A 206 -1.70 2.45 -0.67
C LYS A 206 -1.18 2.31 0.78
N ALA A 207 -0.98 1.09 1.28
CA ALA A 207 -0.39 0.87 2.61
C ALA A 207 1.05 1.40 2.71
N ASN A 208 1.74 1.59 1.59
CA ASN A 208 3.04 2.28 1.52
C ASN A 208 3.00 3.70 2.10
N ASN A 209 1.81 4.32 2.25
CA ASN A 209 1.66 5.64 2.87
C ASN A 209 2.10 5.66 4.35
N TYR A 210 2.14 4.51 5.04
CA TYR A 210 2.72 4.45 6.39
C TYR A 210 4.22 4.77 6.42
N ALA A 211 4.93 4.67 5.29
CA ALA A 211 6.32 5.11 5.13
C ALA A 211 6.45 6.57 4.66
N SER A 212 5.35 7.33 4.54
CA SER A 212 5.37 8.75 4.20
C SER A 212 5.94 9.58 5.35
N GLU A 213 6.50 10.72 5.02
CA GLU A 213 7.04 11.65 5.99
C GLU A 213 5.96 12.17 6.94
N GLU A 214 4.75 12.42 6.42
CA GLU A 214 3.58 12.84 7.22
C GLU A 214 3.27 11.82 8.32
N ILE A 215 3.06 10.54 7.98
CA ILE A 215 2.73 9.52 8.98
C ILE A 215 3.91 9.25 9.90
N GLN A 216 5.12 9.14 9.37
CA GLN A 216 6.31 8.87 10.17
C GLN A 216 6.59 9.97 11.20
N SER A 217 6.29 11.24 10.89
CA SER A 217 6.44 12.36 11.83
C SER A 217 5.49 12.26 13.02
N ILE A 218 4.27 11.77 12.85
CA ILE A 218 3.29 11.57 13.94
C ILE A 218 3.82 10.54 14.97
N PHE A 219 4.47 9.48 14.50
CA PHE A 219 5.04 8.43 15.35
C PHE A 219 6.47 8.71 15.78
N GLU A 220 7.09 9.78 15.27
CA GLU A 220 8.50 10.11 15.46
C GLU A 220 9.43 8.96 15.04
N GLY A 221 9.04 8.27 13.97
CA GLY A 221 9.68 7.08 13.43
C GLY A 221 9.06 5.78 13.93
N ALA A 222 8.31 5.09 13.08
CA ALA A 222 7.71 3.79 13.37
C ALA A 222 8.21 2.72 12.40
N TYR A 223 8.43 1.50 12.89
CA TYR A 223 8.53 0.33 12.03
C TYR A 223 7.17 0.05 11.39
N VAL A 224 7.17 -0.38 10.14
CA VAL A 224 5.94 -0.85 9.47
C VAL A 224 6.16 -2.29 9.00
N LEU A 225 5.32 -3.21 9.44
CA LEU A 225 5.32 -4.61 9.04
C LEU A 225 4.06 -4.90 8.22
N VAL A 226 4.25 -5.38 7.00
CA VAL A 226 3.15 -5.75 6.09
C VAL A 226 3.28 -7.24 5.72
N PRO A 227 2.71 -8.16 6.52
CA PRO A 227 2.67 -9.57 6.19
C PRO A 227 1.75 -9.81 4.99
N GLN A 228 2.10 -10.80 4.16
CA GLN A 228 1.26 -11.27 3.07
C GLN A 228 0.80 -12.70 3.32
N CYS A 229 -0.52 -12.88 3.41
CA CYS A 229 -1.16 -14.18 3.44
C CYS A 229 -1.02 -14.85 2.07
N PRO A 230 -0.66 -16.13 2.01
CA PRO A 230 -0.56 -16.83 0.71
C PRO A 230 -1.87 -16.88 -0.09
N THR A 231 -3.03 -16.81 0.59
CA THR A 231 -4.36 -16.83 -0.04
C THR A 231 -5.26 -15.72 0.49
N ALA A 232 -6.10 -15.99 1.48
CA ALA A 232 -6.94 -15.01 2.17
C ALA A 232 -6.95 -15.32 3.67
N TRP A 233 -6.86 -14.30 4.53
CA TRP A 233 -6.80 -14.47 5.99
C TRP A 233 -7.97 -15.26 6.58
N MET A 234 -9.14 -15.17 5.94
CA MET A 234 -10.36 -15.86 6.39
C MET A 234 -10.48 -17.30 5.89
N HIS A 235 -9.47 -17.85 5.23
CA HIS A 235 -9.52 -19.22 4.77
C HIS A 235 -9.30 -20.22 5.92
N ASN A 236 -10.16 -21.25 5.97
CA ASN A 236 -9.92 -22.44 6.78
C ASN A 236 -8.93 -23.40 6.08
N ALA A 237 -8.64 -24.55 6.67
CA ALA A 237 -7.72 -25.56 6.13
C ALA A 237 -8.13 -26.08 4.73
N GLN A 238 -9.40 -25.99 4.36
CA GLN A 238 -9.93 -26.36 3.05
C GLN A 238 -9.92 -25.17 2.05
N LYS A 239 -9.34 -24.04 2.44
CA LYS A 239 -9.30 -22.78 1.67
C LYS A 239 -10.70 -22.23 1.35
N VAL A 240 -11.66 -22.46 2.23
CA VAL A 240 -12.99 -21.86 2.17
C VAL A 240 -13.02 -20.60 3.03
N VAL A 241 -13.64 -19.54 2.53
CA VAL A 241 -13.84 -18.29 3.26
C VAL A 241 -14.86 -18.50 4.37
N THR A 242 -14.45 -18.27 5.63
CA THR A 242 -15.27 -18.60 6.82
C THR A 242 -16.16 -17.47 7.30
N TRP A 243 -15.86 -16.23 6.92
CA TRP A 243 -16.53 -15.01 7.45
C TRP A 243 -16.49 -14.89 8.99
N GLY A 244 -15.60 -15.65 9.62
CA GLY A 244 -15.44 -15.71 11.08
C GLY A 244 -16.25 -16.81 11.77
N LYS A 245 -17.08 -17.58 11.02
CA LYS A 245 -17.86 -18.69 11.57
C LYS A 245 -16.98 -19.84 12.08
N GLU A 246 -15.86 -20.07 11.44
CA GLU A 246 -14.90 -21.13 11.79
C GLU A 246 -13.52 -20.52 12.01
N ASN A 247 -12.61 -21.28 12.61
CA ASN A 247 -11.23 -20.83 12.74
C ASN A 247 -10.54 -20.79 11.38
N ASP A 248 -9.83 -19.69 11.15
CA ASP A 248 -8.90 -19.57 10.02
C ASP A 248 -7.62 -20.37 10.25
N MET A 249 -6.88 -20.63 9.17
CA MET A 249 -5.63 -21.39 9.22
C MET A 249 -4.38 -20.52 9.44
N TYR A 250 -4.52 -19.19 9.48
CA TYR A 250 -3.37 -18.27 9.44
C TYR A 250 -3.08 -17.56 10.75
N ASN A 251 -4.05 -17.46 11.65
CA ASN A 251 -3.95 -16.65 12.86
C ASN A 251 -2.74 -16.99 13.73
N GLU A 252 -2.50 -18.29 14.00
CA GLU A 252 -1.40 -18.74 14.83
C GLU A 252 -0.04 -18.45 14.19
N GLY A 253 0.11 -18.77 12.90
CA GLY A 253 1.35 -18.49 12.15
C GLY A 253 1.65 -17.02 12.01
N LEU A 254 0.62 -16.19 11.81
CA LEU A 254 0.77 -14.74 11.76
C LEU A 254 1.18 -14.18 13.13
N MET A 255 0.56 -14.65 14.21
CA MET A 255 0.94 -14.21 15.55
C MET A 255 2.37 -14.63 15.92
N ALA A 256 2.80 -15.83 15.48
CA ALA A 256 4.18 -16.28 15.64
C ALA A 256 5.15 -15.37 14.87
N LEU A 257 4.86 -15.06 13.59
CA LEU A 257 5.65 -14.11 12.81
C LEU A 257 5.80 -12.78 13.53
N ILE A 258 4.69 -12.19 14.02
CA ILE A 258 4.71 -10.90 14.72
C ILE A 258 5.61 -10.96 15.98
N LYS A 259 5.46 -12.00 16.80
CA LYS A 259 6.26 -12.16 18.03
C LYS A 259 7.75 -12.32 17.73
N ASP A 260 8.09 -13.15 16.75
CA ASP A 260 9.48 -13.38 16.38
C ASP A 260 10.10 -12.17 15.72
N PHE A 261 9.32 -11.42 14.91
CA PHE A 261 9.76 -10.14 14.34
C PHE A 261 10.08 -9.11 15.44
N VAL A 262 9.20 -8.95 16.43
CA VAL A 262 9.43 -8.04 17.56
C VAL A 262 10.66 -8.46 18.36
N LYS A 263 10.83 -9.76 18.62
CA LYS A 263 12.00 -10.32 19.33
C LYS A 263 13.31 -10.07 18.58
N ALA A 264 13.29 -10.22 17.24
CA ALA A 264 14.45 -9.99 16.38
C ALA A 264 14.82 -8.51 16.22
N ASN A 265 13.91 -7.60 16.54
CA ASN A 265 14.09 -6.15 16.40
C ASN A 265 14.00 -5.43 17.76
N PRO A 266 15.06 -5.45 18.57
CA PRO A 266 15.01 -4.97 19.96
C PRO A 266 14.76 -3.45 20.09
N LYS A 267 14.86 -2.68 19.00
CA LYS A 267 14.48 -1.27 18.95
C LYS A 267 12.96 -1.05 18.84
N ILE A 268 12.16 -2.09 18.63
CA ILE A 268 10.71 -1.99 18.69
C ILE A 268 10.26 -1.86 20.15
N ASP A 269 9.38 -0.88 20.42
CA ASP A 269 8.71 -0.74 21.72
C ASP A 269 7.56 -1.75 21.81
N ALA A 270 7.75 -2.84 22.51
CA ALA A 270 6.76 -3.88 22.70
C ALA A 270 5.46 -3.39 23.38
N SER A 271 5.47 -2.20 24.01
CA SER A 271 4.27 -1.58 24.56
C SER A 271 3.50 -0.73 23.55
N ARG A 272 4.02 -0.52 22.33
CA ARG A 272 3.42 0.28 21.25
C ARG A 272 3.39 -0.50 19.95
N ILE A 273 2.70 -1.64 19.96
CA ILE A 273 2.45 -2.48 18.78
C ILE A 273 0.99 -2.27 18.38
N TYR A 274 0.77 -1.82 17.15
CA TYR A 274 -0.55 -1.52 16.60
C TYR A 274 -0.86 -2.48 15.47
N VAL A 275 -2.08 -3.01 15.44
CA VAL A 275 -2.53 -3.91 14.38
C VAL A 275 -3.77 -3.34 13.69
N GLY A 276 -3.73 -3.30 12.38
CA GLY A 276 -4.83 -2.87 11.54
C GLY A 276 -4.85 -3.56 10.21
N GLY A 277 -5.94 -3.36 9.49
CA GLY A 277 -6.13 -3.95 8.18
C GLY A 277 -7.48 -3.59 7.59
N CYS A 278 -7.69 -3.97 6.33
CA CYS A 278 -8.94 -3.72 5.62
C CYS A 278 -9.61 -5.03 5.20
N SER A 279 -10.97 -5.05 5.23
CA SER A 279 -11.76 -6.16 4.72
C SER A 279 -11.35 -7.49 5.36
N ASN A 280 -10.80 -8.40 4.59
CA ASN A 280 -10.22 -9.67 5.03
C ASN A 280 -9.12 -9.47 6.09
N GLY A 281 -8.26 -8.45 5.93
CA GLY A 281 -7.27 -8.04 6.93
C GLY A 281 -7.90 -7.37 8.15
N GLY A 282 -9.04 -6.70 8.00
CA GLY A 282 -9.84 -6.18 9.11
C GLY A 282 -10.38 -7.31 10.00
N TYR A 283 -10.86 -8.39 9.38
CA TYR A 283 -11.20 -9.64 10.11
C TYR A 283 -10.01 -10.13 10.93
N MET A 284 -8.87 -10.34 10.27
CA MET A 284 -7.68 -10.92 10.93
C MET A 284 -7.14 -9.99 12.03
N SER A 285 -7.21 -8.67 11.85
CA SER A 285 -6.80 -7.71 12.89
C SER A 285 -7.66 -7.84 14.14
N LEU A 286 -8.99 -7.93 13.99
CA LEU A 286 -9.88 -8.16 15.13
C LEU A 286 -9.66 -9.55 15.74
N LYS A 287 -9.45 -10.58 14.93
CA LYS A 287 -9.19 -11.95 15.40
C LYS A 287 -7.90 -12.04 16.23
N LEU A 288 -6.83 -11.36 15.80
CA LEU A 288 -5.59 -11.25 16.57
C LEU A 288 -5.81 -10.59 17.94
N ILE A 289 -6.60 -9.50 17.99
CA ILE A 289 -6.96 -8.81 19.24
C ILE A 289 -7.80 -9.71 20.13
N LEU A 290 -8.82 -10.41 19.59
CA LEU A 290 -9.64 -11.33 20.32
C LEU A 290 -8.83 -12.46 20.98
N ASN A 291 -7.83 -12.99 20.27
CA ASN A 291 -7.01 -14.08 20.77
C ASN A 291 -5.85 -13.60 21.66
N ASN A 292 -5.41 -12.34 21.52
CA ASN A 292 -4.26 -11.77 22.24
C ASN A 292 -4.57 -10.35 22.78
N PRO A 293 -5.55 -10.18 23.68
CA PRO A 293 -6.05 -8.87 24.10
C PRO A 293 -5.01 -8.00 24.85
N ASP A 294 -3.98 -8.63 25.41
CA ASP A 294 -2.92 -7.96 26.18
C ASP A 294 -1.63 -7.72 25.35
N TYR A 295 -1.66 -8.01 24.04
CA TYR A 295 -0.45 -7.90 23.21
C TYR A 295 -0.38 -6.60 22.38
N PHE A 296 -1.51 -6.15 21.87
CA PHE A 296 -1.59 -4.97 21.02
C PHE A 296 -2.00 -3.74 21.82
N ALA A 297 -1.29 -2.62 21.61
CA ALA A 297 -1.63 -1.35 22.24
C ALA A 297 -2.91 -0.75 21.70
N ALA A 298 -3.20 -0.98 20.42
CA ALA A 298 -4.46 -0.60 19.78
C ALA A 298 -4.72 -1.35 18.47
N GLY A 299 -6.01 -1.37 18.07
CA GLY A 299 -6.47 -1.77 16.75
C GLY A 299 -6.96 -0.59 15.93
N TYR A 300 -6.74 -0.61 14.59
CA TYR A 300 -7.23 0.37 13.64
C TYR A 300 -7.76 -0.35 12.38
N ILE A 301 -9.07 -0.57 12.32
CA ILE A 301 -9.70 -1.60 11.49
C ILE A 301 -10.64 -0.96 10.49
N SER A 302 -10.43 -1.21 9.19
CA SER A 302 -11.28 -0.69 8.12
C SER A 302 -12.06 -1.79 7.42
N ALA A 303 -13.30 -1.47 6.99
CA ALA A 303 -14.18 -2.36 6.23
C ALA A 303 -14.25 -3.77 6.84
N LEU A 304 -14.56 -3.86 8.13
CA LEU A 304 -14.53 -5.11 8.91
C LEU A 304 -15.31 -6.23 8.24
N ALA A 305 -14.65 -7.33 7.90
CA ALA A 305 -15.26 -8.52 7.28
C ALA A 305 -15.61 -9.63 8.28
N TYR A 306 -15.88 -9.27 9.53
CA TYR A 306 -16.23 -10.22 10.58
C TYR A 306 -17.68 -10.00 11.03
N GLN A 307 -18.55 -10.98 10.79
CA GLN A 307 -19.93 -10.89 11.23
C GLN A 307 -20.02 -10.93 12.76
N SER A 308 -20.78 -9.99 13.32
CA SER A 308 -20.91 -9.83 14.78
C SER A 308 -21.46 -11.08 15.46
N ASP A 309 -22.34 -11.84 14.80
CA ASP A 309 -22.96 -13.05 15.33
C ASP A 309 -21.96 -14.19 15.59
N TYR A 310 -20.79 -14.14 14.95
CA TYR A 310 -19.70 -15.11 15.17
C TYR A 310 -18.71 -14.68 16.27
N ILE A 311 -18.96 -13.54 16.93
CA ILE A 311 -18.18 -13.05 18.06
C ILE A 311 -18.99 -13.23 19.32
N SER A 312 -18.53 -14.06 20.28
CA SER A 312 -19.25 -14.30 21.51
C SER A 312 -19.27 -13.07 22.43
N ASP A 313 -20.24 -13.00 23.35
CA ASP A 313 -20.26 -11.94 24.35
C ASP A 313 -19.07 -12.02 25.31
N ALA A 314 -18.56 -13.22 25.58
CA ALA A 314 -17.34 -13.41 26.35
C ALA A 314 -16.12 -12.79 25.64
N ASP A 315 -16.06 -12.90 24.31
CA ASP A 315 -15.01 -12.27 23.50
C ASP A 315 -15.11 -10.74 23.54
N ILE A 316 -16.30 -10.19 23.42
CA ILE A 316 -16.54 -8.74 23.56
C ILE A 316 -16.11 -8.24 24.94
N GLN A 317 -16.49 -8.95 26.02
CA GLN A 317 -16.07 -8.59 27.38
C GLN A 317 -14.55 -8.65 27.54
N ARG A 318 -13.88 -9.63 26.91
CA ARG A 318 -12.43 -9.80 27.01
C ARG A 318 -11.65 -8.65 26.37
N ILE A 319 -12.15 -8.07 25.25
CA ILE A 319 -11.44 -7.00 24.51
C ILE A 319 -11.98 -5.59 24.80
N LYS A 320 -12.98 -5.39 25.65
CA LYS A 320 -13.61 -4.08 25.90
C LYS A 320 -12.64 -2.97 26.36
N ASN A 321 -11.49 -3.36 26.92
CA ASN A 321 -10.46 -2.42 27.36
C ASN A 321 -9.34 -2.21 26.32
N VAL A 322 -9.36 -2.94 25.21
CA VAL A 322 -8.40 -2.71 24.10
C VAL A 322 -8.85 -1.49 23.31
N PRO A 323 -7.99 -0.49 23.12
CA PRO A 323 -8.28 0.65 22.26
C PRO A 323 -8.50 0.18 20.80
N ILE A 324 -9.65 0.52 20.19
CA ILE A 324 -9.96 0.16 18.81
C ILE A 324 -10.64 1.33 18.12
N TRP A 325 -10.17 1.68 16.90
CA TRP A 325 -10.86 2.61 16.02
C TRP A 325 -11.26 1.91 14.73
N PHE A 326 -12.56 1.80 14.52
CA PHE A 326 -13.15 1.25 13.30
C PHE A 326 -13.37 2.36 12.27
N VAL A 327 -13.17 2.03 10.99
CA VAL A 327 -13.46 2.90 9.84
C VAL A 327 -14.31 2.14 8.85
N HIS A 328 -15.50 2.65 8.50
CA HIS A 328 -16.41 1.95 7.61
C HIS A 328 -17.29 2.93 6.82
N SER A 329 -17.96 2.43 5.79
CA SER A 329 -18.94 3.17 5.02
C SER A 329 -20.31 2.48 5.09
N LYS A 330 -21.40 3.26 5.12
CA LYS A 330 -22.77 2.73 5.18
C LYS A 330 -23.18 2.05 3.88
N ASP A 331 -22.61 2.46 2.76
CA ASP A 331 -22.86 1.93 1.42
C ASP A 331 -21.93 0.78 1.01
N ASP A 332 -21.18 0.22 1.97
CA ASP A 332 -20.38 -0.99 1.76
C ASP A 332 -21.28 -2.22 1.54
N ASN A 333 -21.37 -2.65 0.27
CA ASN A 333 -22.14 -3.83 -0.11
C ASN A 333 -21.33 -5.14 -0.05
N THR A 334 -20.01 -5.06 0.23
CA THR A 334 -19.12 -6.22 0.35
C THR A 334 -19.08 -6.73 1.78
N THR A 335 -18.84 -5.84 2.75
CA THR A 335 -18.85 -6.13 4.18
C THR A 335 -19.84 -5.21 4.87
N LYS A 336 -21.14 -5.57 4.75
CA LYS A 336 -22.24 -4.72 5.22
C LYS A 336 -22.07 -4.28 6.66
N ALA A 337 -22.07 -2.96 6.88
CA ALA A 337 -21.82 -2.36 8.19
C ALA A 337 -22.81 -2.79 9.26
N ASP A 338 -24.07 -3.05 8.88
CA ASP A 338 -25.19 -3.42 9.76
C ASP A 338 -25.08 -4.82 10.38
N ILE A 339 -24.32 -5.72 9.77
CA ILE A 339 -24.07 -7.08 10.30
C ILE A 339 -22.63 -7.29 10.78
N THR A 340 -21.74 -6.33 10.55
CA THR A 340 -20.33 -6.41 10.92
C THR A 340 -19.95 -5.34 11.95
N VAL A 341 -19.46 -4.19 11.52
CA VAL A 341 -18.85 -3.18 12.39
C VAL A 341 -19.82 -2.51 13.35
N ILE A 342 -21.05 -2.16 12.91
CA ILE A 342 -22.02 -1.45 13.76
C ILE A 342 -22.40 -2.28 14.99
N PRO A 343 -22.85 -3.56 14.85
CA PRO A 343 -23.18 -4.35 16.04
C PRO A 343 -21.94 -4.66 16.90
N VAL A 344 -20.76 -4.88 16.33
CA VAL A 344 -19.52 -5.07 17.12
C VAL A 344 -19.21 -3.82 17.95
N TYR A 345 -19.25 -2.62 17.35
CA TYR A 345 -19.04 -1.36 18.04
C TYR A 345 -20.07 -1.16 19.17
N ASN A 346 -21.37 -1.36 18.88
CA ASN A 346 -22.44 -1.18 19.87
C ASN A 346 -22.29 -2.14 21.04
N ARG A 347 -21.95 -3.41 20.80
CA ARG A 347 -21.70 -4.41 21.85
C ARG A 347 -20.50 -4.04 22.72
N LEU A 348 -19.42 -3.52 22.12
CA LEU A 348 -18.26 -3.02 22.87
C LEU A 348 -18.63 -1.81 23.74
N LYS A 349 -19.39 -0.85 23.20
CA LYS A 349 -19.88 0.32 23.97
C LYS A 349 -20.79 -0.13 25.13
N ALA A 350 -21.72 -1.06 24.88
CA ALA A 350 -22.62 -1.61 25.91
C ALA A 350 -21.84 -2.39 26.99
N ALA A 351 -20.73 -3.04 26.66
CA ALA A 351 -19.82 -3.68 27.59
C ALA A 351 -18.97 -2.69 28.43
N GLY A 352 -19.09 -1.37 28.17
CA GLY A 352 -18.41 -0.32 28.90
C GLY A 352 -17.06 0.07 28.29
N ALA A 353 -16.78 -0.25 27.03
CA ALA A 353 -15.57 0.17 26.34
C ALA A 353 -15.49 1.71 26.24
N LYS A 354 -14.40 2.29 26.77
CA LYS A 354 -14.20 3.75 26.81
C LYS A 354 -13.36 4.28 25.64
N ASN A 355 -12.45 3.47 25.13
CA ASN A 355 -11.49 3.87 24.07
C ASN A 355 -11.77 3.07 22.78
N VAL A 356 -13.04 3.03 22.38
CA VAL A 356 -13.50 2.40 21.15
C VAL A 356 -14.30 3.43 20.35
N PHE A 357 -13.89 3.66 19.11
CA PHE A 357 -14.45 4.66 18.20
C PHE A 357 -14.80 4.02 16.86
N MET A 358 -15.71 4.67 16.12
CA MET A 358 -16.09 4.24 14.77
C MET A 358 -16.33 5.47 13.88
N SER A 359 -15.47 5.70 12.91
CA SER A 359 -15.74 6.64 11.83
C SER A 359 -16.60 5.95 10.77
N LEU A 360 -17.88 6.30 10.73
CA LEU A 360 -18.87 5.73 9.82
C LEU A 360 -19.28 6.79 8.78
N TYR A 361 -18.82 6.61 7.54
CA TYR A 361 -19.09 7.52 6.44
C TYR A 361 -20.34 7.10 5.66
N ASP A 362 -21.05 8.05 5.05
CA ASP A 362 -22.16 7.73 4.16
C ASP A 362 -21.65 7.09 2.86
N HIS A 363 -20.56 7.63 2.32
CA HIS A 363 -19.87 7.17 1.09
C HIS A 363 -18.37 7.29 1.25
N VAL A 364 -17.61 6.59 0.40
CA VAL A 364 -16.17 6.81 0.27
C VAL A 364 -15.90 7.79 -0.86
N THR A 365 -15.26 8.92 -0.54
CA THR A 365 -14.94 9.98 -1.52
C THR A 365 -13.44 10.11 -1.75
N ASP A 366 -13.07 10.82 -2.82
CA ASP A 366 -11.67 11.10 -3.13
C ASP A 366 -11.08 12.11 -2.15
N VAL A 367 -10.31 11.62 -1.19
CA VAL A 367 -9.60 12.47 -0.20
C VAL A 367 -8.30 13.07 -0.73
N SER A 368 -7.84 12.59 -1.88
CA SER A 368 -6.61 13.07 -2.53
C SER A 368 -6.83 14.33 -3.37
N GLY A 369 -8.07 14.58 -3.81
CA GLY A 369 -8.44 15.65 -4.75
C GLY A 369 -7.99 15.39 -6.20
N ILE A 370 -7.40 14.24 -6.50
CA ILE A 370 -6.84 13.94 -7.83
C ILE A 370 -7.94 13.72 -8.87
N VAL A 371 -9.06 13.11 -8.48
CA VAL A 371 -10.13 12.70 -9.42
C VAL A 371 -11.46 13.41 -9.20
N GLY A 372 -11.52 14.40 -8.29
CA GLY A 372 -12.73 15.21 -8.10
C GLY A 372 -13.07 15.55 -6.66
N GLY A 373 -12.27 15.11 -5.69
CA GLY A 373 -12.47 15.40 -4.28
C GLY A 373 -13.79 14.82 -3.76
N GLU A 374 -14.49 15.58 -2.91
CA GLU A 374 -15.76 15.14 -2.31
C GLU A 374 -16.87 14.83 -3.32
N ASN A 375 -16.75 15.32 -4.56
CA ASN A 375 -17.71 15.05 -5.64
C ASN A 375 -17.48 13.73 -6.34
N TYR A 376 -16.37 13.05 -6.09
CA TYR A 376 -16.06 11.74 -6.66
C TYR A 376 -16.23 10.65 -5.60
N GLN A 377 -17.12 9.70 -5.86
CA GLN A 377 -17.38 8.58 -4.96
C GLN A 377 -16.67 7.31 -5.46
N TYR A 378 -15.89 6.72 -4.57
CA TYR A 378 -15.36 5.37 -4.75
C TYR A 378 -16.42 4.31 -4.37
N MET A 379 -16.06 3.05 -4.58
CA MET A 379 -16.82 1.92 -4.04
C MET A 379 -16.83 2.01 -2.50
N GLY A 380 -18.01 1.89 -1.88
CA GLY A 380 -18.19 2.04 -0.43
C GLY A 380 -17.29 1.12 0.41
N HIS A 381 -16.89 -0.03 -0.17
CA HIS A 381 -15.96 -0.95 0.49
C HIS A 381 -14.55 -0.35 0.78
N TRP A 382 -14.16 0.73 0.09
CA TRP A 382 -12.80 1.26 0.17
C TRP A 382 -12.58 2.25 1.32
N SER A 383 -13.26 2.10 2.44
CA SER A 383 -13.15 3.01 3.58
C SER A 383 -11.73 3.14 4.17
N TRP A 384 -10.80 2.24 3.84
CA TRP A 384 -9.37 2.38 4.17
C TRP A 384 -8.70 3.60 3.54
N VAL A 385 -9.29 4.19 2.49
CA VAL A 385 -8.84 5.44 1.88
C VAL A 385 -8.73 6.55 2.93
N TYR A 386 -9.77 6.71 3.76
CA TYR A 386 -9.77 7.68 4.87
C TYR A 386 -8.70 7.37 5.92
N LEU A 387 -8.51 6.08 6.21
CA LEU A 387 -7.55 5.61 7.20
C LEU A 387 -6.11 5.90 6.75
N HIS A 388 -5.76 5.49 5.52
CA HIS A 388 -4.42 5.73 4.97
C HIS A 388 -4.10 7.21 4.78
N ALA A 389 -5.11 8.02 4.44
CA ALA A 389 -4.96 9.47 4.32
C ALA A 389 -5.02 10.22 5.66
N ASN A 390 -5.11 9.50 6.80
CA ASN A 390 -5.22 10.08 8.15
C ASN A 390 -6.37 11.10 8.31
N LYS A 391 -7.54 10.83 7.67
CA LYS A 391 -8.70 11.74 7.65
C LYS A 391 -9.78 11.43 8.66
N CYS A 392 -9.69 10.32 9.41
CA CYS A 392 -10.64 9.98 10.46
C CYS A 392 -10.40 10.83 11.70
N ILE A 393 -11.43 11.60 12.12
CA ILE A 393 -11.38 12.50 13.27
C ILE A 393 -12.62 12.42 14.16
N LYS A 394 -13.67 11.70 13.73
CA LYS A 394 -14.98 11.65 14.40
C LYS A 394 -15.37 10.24 14.78
N ASP A 395 -16.05 10.11 15.93
CA ASP A 395 -16.81 8.91 16.31
C ASP A 395 -18.16 8.84 15.58
N ALA A 396 -18.87 7.75 15.71
CA ALA A 396 -20.15 7.48 15.03
C ALA A 396 -21.26 8.47 15.36
N ASP A 397 -21.22 9.10 16.53
CA ASP A 397 -22.16 10.15 16.95
C ASP A 397 -21.81 11.53 16.41
N GLY A 398 -20.74 11.65 15.59
CA GLY A 398 -20.27 12.92 15.02
C GLY A 398 -19.34 13.71 15.93
N SER A 399 -19.13 13.29 17.17
CA SER A 399 -18.22 13.95 18.10
C SER A 399 -16.76 13.78 17.66
N LEU A 400 -15.93 14.80 17.92
CA LEU A 400 -14.50 14.73 17.68
C LEU A 400 -13.82 13.79 18.68
N VAL A 401 -13.02 12.86 18.19
CA VAL A 401 -12.17 12.03 19.05
C VAL A 401 -11.07 12.89 19.64
N LYS A 402 -10.82 12.74 20.95
CA LYS A 402 -9.88 13.56 21.68
C LYS A 402 -8.88 12.72 22.47
N VAL A 403 -7.63 13.18 22.51
CA VAL A 403 -6.58 12.70 23.42
C VAL A 403 -6.17 13.87 24.29
N ASN A 404 -6.20 13.72 25.59
CA ASN A 404 -5.88 14.79 26.57
C ASN A 404 -6.68 16.08 26.30
N GLY A 405 -7.96 15.96 25.92
CA GLY A 405 -8.86 17.08 25.63
C GLY A 405 -8.68 17.76 24.26
N LYS A 406 -7.69 17.38 23.47
CA LYS A 406 -7.43 17.93 22.12
C LYS A 406 -7.97 17.00 21.05
N PRO A 407 -8.70 17.52 20.03
CA PRO A 407 -9.08 16.74 18.86
C PRO A 407 -7.84 16.13 18.16
N VAL A 408 -7.97 14.91 17.71
CA VAL A 408 -6.88 14.16 17.06
C VAL A 408 -7.39 13.39 15.84
N THR A 409 -6.48 13.15 14.91
CA THR A 409 -6.69 12.19 13.82
C THR A 409 -6.48 10.75 14.30
N ILE A 410 -6.88 9.77 13.49
CA ILE A 410 -6.72 8.34 13.84
C ILE A 410 -5.25 7.96 14.06
N MET A 411 -4.30 8.52 13.29
CA MET A 411 -2.88 8.20 13.47
C MET A 411 -2.30 8.88 14.71
N GLU A 412 -2.71 10.12 15.04
CA GLU A 412 -2.34 10.78 16.29
C GLU A 412 -2.93 10.05 17.51
N TRP A 413 -4.20 9.61 17.41
CA TRP A 413 -4.81 8.78 18.45
C TRP A 413 -4.04 7.46 18.61
N LEU A 414 -3.70 6.78 17.52
CA LEU A 414 -2.96 5.52 17.53
C LEU A 414 -1.59 5.70 18.20
N ALA A 415 -0.84 6.75 17.82
CA ALA A 415 0.46 7.07 18.39
C ALA A 415 0.42 7.33 19.91
N ALA A 416 -0.71 7.78 20.43
CA ALA A 416 -0.93 8.02 21.85
C ALA A 416 -1.24 6.74 22.67
N GLN A 417 -1.53 5.60 22.00
CA GLN A 417 -1.86 4.37 22.71
C GLN A 417 -0.60 3.61 23.16
N LYS A 418 -0.67 3.09 24.37
CA LYS A 418 0.40 2.29 24.96
C LYS A 418 -0.20 1.25 25.89
N LEU A 419 0.31 0.02 25.84
CA LEU A 419 -0.03 -0.98 26.85
C LEU A 419 0.39 -0.48 28.23
N SER A 420 -0.57 -0.51 29.17
CA SER A 420 -0.22 -0.25 30.56
C SER A 420 0.69 -1.37 31.08
N ASN A 421 1.79 -1.02 31.71
CA ASN A 421 2.60 -1.99 32.43
C ASN A 421 1.73 -2.65 33.50
N LYS A 422 1.10 -3.79 33.18
CA LYS A 422 0.59 -4.66 34.23
C LYS A 422 1.83 -5.08 35.01
N LYS A 423 2.01 -4.58 36.25
CA LYS A 423 2.98 -5.15 37.17
C LYS A 423 2.75 -6.65 37.17
N LYS A 424 3.74 -7.42 36.67
CA LYS A 424 3.81 -8.86 36.82
C LYS A 424 3.81 -9.23 38.29
#